data_d2d529a22beb0153e8647fd09fc8a7a7
#
_entry.id   d2d529a22beb0153e8647fd09fc8a7a7
#
_cell.length_a   1.000
_cell.length_b   1.000
_cell.length_c   1.000
_cell.angle_alpha   90.00
_cell.angle_beta   90.00
_cell.angle_gamma   90.00
#
_symmetry.space_group_name_H-M   'P 1'
#
loop_
_entity.id
_entity.type
_entity.pdbx_description
1 polymer ?
#
loop_
_entity_poly.entity_id
_entity_poly.type
_entity_poly.pdbx_seq_one_letter_code
_entity_poly.pdbx_strand_id
1 'polypeptide(L)'
;MATDLHRPVKTLLETGPADASPPASHNGADAAVRVEGLTRSFDGRAVIDDLDLTLKAGEFTVLLGRSGCGKSTLLRVLAGLDREISGTVLVPRRRAVAFQAPRLMPWKRVWRNVLLGLPGKPERAVAEQALAEVGLVERAGAWPKTLSGGEAQRASLARALVREPDLLLLDEPFGALDALTRIKAQQLVAELWQRRGCAVLLVTHDVDEALLLADRVLVMRDGRIAYDTPVALDRPREVGSPGFTDLRSRLLTELGVEGAGRATGLSAQSAGHAQARTESAESPDASPARPHPHHGDPS
;
A
#
# COMPACT_ATOMS: atom_id res chain seq x y z
N MET A 1 -6.93 46.37 -10.63
CA MET A 1 -5.95 46.20 -9.53
C MET A 1 -5.75 44.67 -9.36
N ALA A 2 -4.72 44.18 -10.00
CA ALA A 2 -4.33 42.77 -9.95
C ALA A 2 -3.23 42.66 -8.91
N THR A 3 -3.46 41.93 -7.84
CA THR A 3 -2.46 41.66 -6.79
C THR A 3 -1.76 40.37 -7.12
N ASP A 4 -0.56 40.53 -7.59
CA ASP A 4 0.44 39.51 -7.91
C ASP A 4 0.89 38.83 -6.60
N LEU A 5 0.59 37.53 -6.43
CA LEU A 5 1.07 36.71 -5.32
C LEU A 5 1.93 35.57 -5.88
N HIS A 6 3.02 35.98 -6.57
CA HIS A 6 4.13 35.06 -6.85
C HIS A 6 5.16 35.16 -5.70
N ARG A 7 5.04 34.25 -4.73
CA ARG A 7 6.12 34.03 -3.77
C ARG A 7 7.10 33.02 -4.38
N PRO A 8 8.40 33.31 -4.44
CA PRO A 8 9.36 32.42 -5.08
C PRO A 8 9.56 31.13 -4.26
N VAL A 9 9.43 30.02 -4.95
CA VAL A 9 9.72 28.66 -4.46
C VAL A 9 11.22 28.55 -4.19
N LYS A 10 11.60 28.35 -2.94
CA LYS A 10 12.96 27.95 -2.57
C LYS A 10 13.04 26.43 -2.55
N THR A 11 13.29 25.83 -3.71
CA THR A 11 13.69 24.42 -3.79
C THR A 11 15.15 24.30 -3.35
N LEU A 12 15.40 24.04 -2.08
CA LEU A 12 16.73 23.70 -1.59
C LEU A 12 16.99 22.23 -1.88
N LEU A 13 17.54 21.95 -3.06
CA LEU A 13 18.29 20.74 -3.31
C LEU A 13 19.66 20.92 -2.66
N GLU A 14 19.83 20.47 -1.44
CA GLU A 14 21.15 20.46 -0.81
C GLU A 14 22.06 19.45 -1.54
N THR A 15 23.00 19.99 -2.31
CA THR A 15 24.11 19.26 -2.91
C THR A 15 25.30 19.37 -1.96
N GLY A 16 25.48 18.41 -1.07
CA GLY A 16 26.71 18.22 -0.32
C GLY A 16 27.69 17.32 -1.08
N PRO A 17 29.03 17.47 -0.91
CA PRO A 17 30.03 16.70 -1.64
C PRO A 17 30.03 15.23 -1.23
N ALA A 18 30.39 14.38 -2.21
CA ALA A 18 30.62 12.96 -2.01
C ALA A 18 31.83 12.75 -1.11
N ASP A 19 31.62 12.22 0.09
CA ASP A 19 32.68 11.57 0.85
C ASP A 19 32.16 10.26 1.44
N ALA A 20 32.88 9.19 1.15
CA ALA A 20 32.53 7.83 1.48
C ALA A 20 32.96 7.54 2.92
N SER A 21 32.01 7.40 3.84
CA SER A 21 32.20 6.79 5.15
C SER A 21 31.08 5.81 5.44
N PRO A 22 31.37 4.64 6.06
CA PRO A 22 30.37 3.61 6.32
C PRO A 22 29.33 4.09 7.36
N PRO A 23 28.13 3.48 7.40
CA PRO A 23 27.03 4.01 8.19
C PRO A 23 27.33 3.92 9.67
N ALA A 24 27.43 5.07 10.30
CA ALA A 24 27.39 5.21 11.75
C ALA A 24 25.98 4.84 12.26
N SER A 25 25.95 4.07 13.34
CA SER A 25 24.78 3.71 14.11
C SER A 25 23.86 4.91 14.35
N HIS A 26 22.64 4.86 13.80
CA HIS A 26 21.64 5.92 13.93
C HIS A 26 20.96 5.81 15.28
N ASN A 27 21.44 6.61 16.22
CA ASN A 27 20.67 6.96 17.43
C ASN A 27 19.74 8.13 17.10
N GLY A 28 18.41 7.89 17.22
CA GLY A 28 17.40 8.91 17.50
C GLY A 28 16.92 9.75 16.32
N ALA A 29 15.74 9.39 15.78
CA ALA A 29 14.71 10.30 15.22
C ALA A 29 15.10 11.31 14.14
N ASP A 30 15.93 10.94 13.16
CA ASP A 30 16.10 11.77 11.97
C ASP A 30 14.97 11.49 10.97
N ALA A 31 14.25 12.55 10.59
CA ALA A 31 13.21 12.47 9.58
C ALA A 31 13.82 12.16 8.21
N ALA A 32 13.36 11.06 7.58
CA ALA A 32 13.73 10.74 6.20
C ALA A 32 13.03 11.68 5.20
N VAL A 33 11.81 12.11 5.52
CA VAL A 33 11.02 13.04 4.70
C VAL A 33 10.42 14.11 5.61
N ARG A 34 10.48 15.37 5.15
CA ARG A 34 9.82 16.51 5.79
C ARG A 34 9.12 17.35 4.74
N VAL A 35 7.84 17.55 4.93
CA VAL A 35 6.97 18.35 4.08
C VAL A 35 6.30 19.41 4.94
N GLU A 36 6.34 20.68 4.52
CA GLU A 36 5.77 21.80 5.26
C GLU A 36 4.98 22.69 4.30
N GLY A 37 3.69 22.86 4.60
CA GLY A 37 2.77 23.73 3.86
C GLY A 37 2.65 23.37 2.38
N LEU A 38 2.74 22.07 2.04
CA LEU A 38 2.70 21.63 0.66
C LEU A 38 1.33 21.89 0.04
N THR A 39 1.33 22.64 -1.06
CA THR A 39 0.14 22.85 -1.89
C THR A 39 0.45 22.52 -3.35
N ARG A 40 -0.45 21.76 -3.99
CA ARG A 40 -0.42 21.44 -5.42
C ARG A 40 -1.80 21.61 -6.03
N SER A 41 -1.90 22.46 -7.04
CA SER A 41 -3.17 22.74 -7.73
C SER A 41 -3.08 22.35 -9.20
N PHE A 42 -4.22 21.92 -9.76
CA PHE A 42 -4.41 21.70 -11.19
C PHE A 42 -5.62 22.52 -11.62
N ASP A 43 -5.45 23.33 -12.65
CA ASP A 43 -6.51 24.21 -13.20
C ASP A 43 -7.23 25.03 -12.11
N GLY A 44 -6.46 25.58 -11.16
CA GLY A 44 -6.96 26.40 -10.06
C GLY A 44 -7.59 25.62 -8.89
N ARG A 45 -7.71 24.29 -8.99
CA ARG A 45 -8.21 23.44 -7.91
C ARG A 45 -7.07 22.79 -7.13
N ALA A 46 -6.99 23.03 -5.84
CA ALA A 46 -6.03 22.37 -4.97
C ALA A 46 -6.36 20.86 -4.85
N VAL A 47 -5.36 20.02 -5.14
CA VAL A 47 -5.40 18.56 -4.96
C VAL A 47 -4.62 18.17 -3.71
N ILE A 48 -3.59 18.92 -3.37
CA ILE A 48 -2.94 18.93 -2.06
C ILE A 48 -3.05 20.36 -1.56
N ASP A 49 -3.46 20.52 -0.30
CA ASP A 49 -3.78 21.83 0.28
C ASP A 49 -3.17 21.97 1.67
N ASP A 50 -2.10 22.76 1.78
CA ASP A 50 -1.41 23.09 3.02
C ASP A 50 -1.09 21.83 3.87
N LEU A 51 -0.41 20.84 3.23
CA LEU A 51 -0.14 19.53 3.83
C LEU A 51 1.23 19.55 4.52
N ASP A 52 1.22 19.15 5.79
CA ASP A 52 2.42 18.82 6.56
C ASP A 52 2.57 17.31 6.71
N LEU A 53 3.81 16.81 6.56
CA LEU A 53 4.11 15.39 6.70
C LEU A 53 5.57 15.18 7.11
N THR A 54 5.78 14.31 8.09
CA THR A 54 7.12 13.82 8.45
C THR A 54 7.12 12.29 8.41
N LEU A 55 8.09 11.68 7.71
CA LEU A 55 8.35 10.24 7.74
C LEU A 55 9.69 10.00 8.42
N LYS A 56 9.75 9.05 9.35
CA LYS A 56 10.98 8.70 10.06
C LYS A 56 11.85 7.76 9.21
N ALA A 57 13.15 7.83 9.41
CA ALA A 57 14.07 6.86 8.81
C ALA A 57 13.74 5.44 9.30
N GLY A 58 13.73 4.48 8.37
CA GLY A 58 13.43 3.07 8.67
C GLY A 58 11.95 2.76 8.97
N GLU A 59 11.06 3.75 9.04
CA GLU A 59 9.63 3.55 9.32
C GLU A 59 8.88 3.06 8.07
N PHE A 60 7.98 2.10 8.27
CA PHE A 60 7.02 1.71 7.24
C PHE A 60 5.70 2.48 7.46
N THR A 61 5.51 3.53 6.68
CA THR A 61 4.29 4.35 6.74
C THR A 61 3.37 3.97 5.59
N VAL A 62 2.07 3.83 5.88
CA VAL A 62 1.04 3.62 4.86
C VAL A 62 0.12 4.84 4.78
N LEU A 63 -0.14 5.30 3.56
CA LEU A 63 -1.08 6.37 3.26
C LEU A 63 -2.36 5.79 2.66
N LEU A 64 -3.41 5.80 3.45
CA LEU A 64 -4.77 5.44 3.05
C LEU A 64 -5.55 6.66 2.54
N GLY A 65 -6.59 6.42 1.76
CA GLY A 65 -7.54 7.46 1.34
C GLY A 65 -8.35 7.04 0.12
N ARG A 66 -9.45 7.74 -0.11
CA ARG A 66 -10.34 7.49 -1.27
C ARG A 66 -9.66 7.84 -2.58
N SER A 67 -10.16 7.30 -3.69
CA SER A 67 -9.68 7.68 -5.02
C SER A 67 -9.83 9.19 -5.24
N GLY A 68 -8.80 9.81 -5.80
CA GLY A 68 -8.81 11.24 -6.11
C GLY A 68 -8.47 12.19 -4.95
N CYS A 69 -8.22 11.70 -3.71
CA CYS A 69 -7.89 12.58 -2.57
C CYS A 69 -6.46 13.16 -2.58
N GLY A 70 -5.61 12.84 -3.59
CA GLY A 70 -4.27 13.41 -3.73
C GLY A 70 -3.09 12.48 -3.46
N LYS A 71 -3.30 11.21 -3.05
CA LYS A 71 -2.21 10.26 -2.69
C LYS A 71 -1.13 10.10 -3.75
N SER A 72 -1.53 9.76 -4.98
CA SER A 72 -0.56 9.59 -6.08
C SER A 72 0.10 10.91 -6.49
N THR A 73 -0.55 12.05 -6.27
CA THR A 73 0.05 13.37 -6.47
C THR A 73 1.14 13.61 -5.41
N LEU A 74 0.85 13.37 -4.14
CA LEU A 74 1.84 13.45 -3.05
C LEU A 74 3.04 12.53 -3.33
N LEU A 75 2.79 11.29 -3.72
CA LEU A 75 3.86 10.33 -4.05
C LEU A 75 4.73 10.84 -5.21
N ARG A 76 4.14 11.44 -6.26
CA ARG A 76 4.89 12.03 -7.38
C ARG A 76 5.73 13.23 -6.96
N VAL A 77 5.21 14.07 -6.06
CA VAL A 77 5.97 15.19 -5.47
C VAL A 77 7.18 14.68 -4.70
N LEU A 78 6.99 13.70 -3.81
CA LEU A 78 8.09 13.09 -3.04
C LEU A 78 9.11 12.39 -3.94
N ALA A 79 8.66 11.79 -5.04
CA ALA A 79 9.52 11.20 -6.05
C ALA A 79 10.34 12.25 -6.85
N GLY A 80 9.98 13.54 -6.76
CA GLY A 80 10.57 14.62 -7.55
C GLY A 80 10.10 14.63 -9.01
N LEU A 81 8.98 13.97 -9.31
CA LEU A 81 8.37 13.89 -10.63
C LEU A 81 7.38 15.02 -10.89
N ASP A 82 6.86 15.65 -9.84
CA ASP A 82 6.04 16.87 -9.91
C ASP A 82 6.73 17.96 -9.08
N ARG A 83 6.97 19.10 -9.69
CA ARG A 83 7.72 20.23 -9.12
C ARG A 83 6.91 21.53 -9.07
N GLU A 84 5.71 21.53 -9.63
CA GLU A 84 4.81 22.68 -9.60
C GLU A 84 4.06 22.74 -8.27
N ILE A 85 4.79 23.04 -7.20
CA ILE A 85 4.32 23.04 -5.83
C ILE A 85 4.65 24.35 -5.13
N SER A 86 3.92 24.66 -4.06
CA SER A 86 4.33 25.63 -3.03
C SER A 86 4.55 24.89 -1.70
N GLY A 87 5.29 25.52 -0.80
CA GLY A 87 5.74 24.89 0.44
C GLY A 87 7.15 24.31 0.34
N THR A 88 7.55 23.54 1.34
CA THR A 88 8.88 22.93 1.45
C THR A 88 8.77 21.42 1.41
N VAL A 89 9.61 20.77 0.59
CA VAL A 89 9.70 19.31 0.52
C VAL A 89 11.16 18.89 0.59
N LEU A 90 11.53 18.22 1.68
CA LEU A 90 12.86 17.66 1.90
C LEU A 90 12.76 16.13 1.82
N VAL A 91 13.49 15.53 0.90
CA VAL A 91 13.49 14.08 0.64
C VAL A 91 14.92 13.59 0.41
N PRO A 92 15.24 12.32 0.72
CA PRO A 92 16.55 11.75 0.46
C PRO A 92 16.91 11.81 -1.03
N ARG A 93 18.21 11.92 -1.33
CA ARG A 93 18.73 11.82 -2.71
C ARG A 93 18.51 10.43 -3.30
N ARG A 94 18.79 9.39 -2.51
CA ARG A 94 18.55 7.99 -2.91
C ARG A 94 17.11 7.61 -2.60
N ARG A 95 16.23 7.87 -3.56
CA ARG A 95 14.82 7.48 -3.50
C ARG A 95 14.44 6.67 -4.73
N ALA A 96 13.53 5.73 -4.56
CA ALA A 96 13.02 4.90 -5.63
C ALA A 96 11.49 4.79 -5.57
N VAL A 97 10.88 4.55 -6.73
CA VAL A 97 9.43 4.41 -6.87
C VAL A 97 9.10 3.10 -7.58
N ALA A 98 8.17 2.33 -7.01
CA ALA A 98 7.47 1.27 -7.71
C ALA A 98 6.01 1.70 -7.90
N PHE A 99 5.59 1.83 -9.17
CA PHE A 99 4.25 2.26 -9.53
C PHE A 99 3.27 1.08 -9.57
N GLN A 100 1.98 1.35 -9.54
CA GLN A 100 0.90 0.40 -9.70
C GLN A 100 1.08 -0.45 -10.97
N ALA A 101 1.33 0.19 -12.13
CA ALA A 101 1.78 -0.52 -13.31
C ALA A 101 3.31 -0.72 -13.25
N PRO A 102 3.84 -1.91 -13.55
CA PRO A 102 5.29 -2.20 -13.44
C PRO A 102 6.18 -1.32 -14.32
N ARG A 103 5.64 -0.73 -15.39
CA ARG A 103 6.34 0.17 -16.32
C ARG A 103 7.70 -0.36 -16.77
N LEU A 104 7.77 -1.66 -17.06
CA LEU A 104 8.95 -2.27 -17.65
C LEU A 104 9.05 -1.88 -19.12
N MET A 105 10.26 -1.59 -19.61
CA MET A 105 10.52 -1.31 -21.01
C MET A 105 10.34 -2.59 -21.83
N PRO A 106 9.32 -2.71 -22.70
CA PRO A 106 8.99 -3.95 -23.39
C PRO A 106 10.08 -4.44 -24.34
N TRP A 107 10.93 -3.55 -24.83
CA TRP A 107 12.08 -3.82 -25.71
C TRP A 107 13.40 -4.10 -24.97
N LYS A 108 13.38 -4.20 -23.62
CA LYS A 108 14.54 -4.59 -22.80
C LYS A 108 14.24 -5.86 -22.05
N ARG A 109 15.20 -6.77 -21.98
CA ARG A 109 15.13 -7.97 -21.10
C ARG A 109 14.98 -7.54 -19.64
N VAL A 110 14.45 -8.45 -18.79
CA VAL A 110 14.17 -8.16 -17.37
C VAL A 110 15.41 -7.64 -16.64
N TRP A 111 16.57 -8.30 -16.78
CA TRP A 111 17.80 -7.82 -16.16
C TRP A 111 18.20 -6.40 -16.58
N ARG A 112 17.97 -6.02 -17.86
CA ARG A 112 18.24 -4.66 -18.33
C ARG A 112 17.23 -3.64 -17.81
N ASN A 113 16.01 -4.08 -17.52
CA ASN A 113 15.01 -3.24 -16.85
C ASN A 113 15.41 -2.94 -15.40
N VAL A 114 15.94 -3.93 -14.70
CA VAL A 114 16.41 -3.76 -13.31
C VAL A 114 17.55 -2.75 -13.24
N LEU A 115 18.51 -2.80 -14.14
CA LEU A 115 19.66 -1.87 -14.18
C LEU A 115 19.34 -0.48 -14.71
N LEU A 116 18.09 -0.23 -15.12
CA LEU A 116 17.72 1.03 -15.75
C LEU A 116 17.93 2.22 -14.81
N GLY A 117 18.79 3.16 -15.23
CA GLY A 117 19.07 4.40 -14.49
C GLY A 117 20.08 4.25 -13.35
N LEU A 118 20.77 3.10 -13.25
CA LEU A 118 22.00 3.04 -12.47
C LEU A 118 23.13 3.80 -13.20
N PRO A 119 24.03 4.44 -12.47
CA PRO A 119 25.18 5.13 -13.08
C PRO A 119 26.19 4.13 -13.67
N GLY A 120 26.97 4.59 -14.64
CA GLY A 120 28.03 3.80 -15.26
C GLY A 120 27.54 2.69 -16.19
N LYS A 121 28.24 1.56 -16.19
CA LYS A 121 27.90 0.34 -16.92
C LYS A 121 27.79 -0.83 -15.95
N PRO A 122 26.69 -0.92 -15.18
CA PRO A 122 26.55 -1.97 -14.18
C PRO A 122 26.53 -3.35 -14.86
N GLU A 123 27.18 -4.31 -14.24
CA GLU A 123 27.25 -5.69 -14.73
C GLU A 123 25.89 -6.39 -14.55
N ARG A 124 25.66 -7.39 -15.38
CA ARG A 124 24.43 -8.22 -15.32
C ARG A 124 24.27 -8.90 -13.97
N ALA A 125 25.35 -9.27 -13.30
CA ALA A 125 25.34 -9.89 -11.97
C ALA A 125 24.61 -9.03 -10.92
N VAL A 126 24.71 -7.70 -10.99
CA VAL A 126 24.00 -6.77 -10.10
C VAL A 126 22.48 -6.91 -10.26
N ALA A 127 22.00 -7.06 -11.50
CA ALA A 127 20.57 -7.30 -11.74
C ALA A 127 20.13 -8.68 -11.28
N GLU A 128 20.95 -9.71 -11.49
CA GLU A 128 20.64 -11.08 -11.09
C GLU A 128 20.57 -11.20 -9.57
N GLN A 129 21.44 -10.51 -8.84
CA GLN A 129 21.36 -10.43 -7.37
C GLN A 129 20.05 -9.76 -6.91
N ALA A 130 19.69 -8.62 -7.49
CA ALA A 130 18.43 -7.93 -7.16
C ALA A 130 17.21 -8.76 -7.54
N LEU A 131 17.26 -9.53 -8.63
CA LEU A 131 16.22 -10.44 -9.05
C LEU A 131 16.11 -11.67 -8.14
N ALA A 132 17.23 -12.15 -7.60
CA ALA A 132 17.24 -13.25 -6.63
C ALA A 132 16.50 -12.86 -5.34
N GLU A 133 16.67 -11.62 -4.86
CA GLU A 133 15.95 -11.11 -3.68
C GLU A 133 14.42 -11.13 -3.83
N VAL A 134 13.92 -11.01 -5.07
CA VAL A 134 12.47 -11.07 -5.37
C VAL A 134 12.03 -12.40 -5.98
N GLY A 135 12.92 -13.43 -5.96
CA GLY A 135 12.62 -14.77 -6.48
C GLY A 135 12.40 -14.82 -7.99
N LEU A 136 13.18 -14.04 -8.77
CA LEU A 136 13.04 -13.93 -10.23
C LEU A 136 14.36 -14.13 -11.00
N VAL A 137 15.38 -14.70 -10.41
CA VAL A 137 16.70 -14.88 -11.07
C VAL A 137 16.58 -15.66 -12.37
N GLU A 138 15.77 -16.73 -12.42
CA GLU A 138 15.53 -17.56 -13.61
C GLU A 138 14.84 -16.78 -14.74
N ARG A 139 14.18 -15.68 -14.40
CA ARG A 139 13.48 -14.79 -15.36
C ARG A 139 14.33 -13.63 -15.84
N ALA A 140 15.60 -13.54 -15.43
CA ALA A 140 16.50 -12.44 -15.80
C ALA A 140 16.60 -12.22 -17.32
N GLY A 141 16.68 -13.32 -18.09
CA GLY A 141 16.73 -13.30 -19.54
C GLY A 141 15.38 -13.13 -20.25
N ALA A 142 14.26 -13.16 -19.54
CA ALA A 142 12.92 -13.08 -20.12
C ALA A 142 12.60 -11.69 -20.69
N TRP A 143 11.59 -11.62 -21.55
CA TRP A 143 11.00 -10.36 -22.01
C TRP A 143 9.84 -9.96 -21.09
N PRO A 144 9.60 -8.67 -20.82
CA PRO A 144 8.49 -8.22 -19.97
C PRO A 144 7.12 -8.79 -20.35
N LYS A 145 6.85 -8.91 -21.65
CA LYS A 145 5.58 -9.46 -22.17
C LYS A 145 5.33 -10.94 -21.84
N THR A 146 6.36 -11.67 -21.42
CA THR A 146 6.26 -13.09 -21.05
C THR A 146 6.15 -13.32 -19.53
N LEU A 147 6.14 -12.23 -18.75
CA LEU A 147 5.97 -12.28 -17.31
C LEU A 147 4.48 -12.28 -16.94
N SER A 148 4.14 -12.99 -15.88
CA SER A 148 2.85 -12.81 -15.20
C SER A 148 2.79 -11.41 -14.56
N GLY A 149 1.60 -10.93 -14.19
CA GLY A 149 1.44 -9.64 -13.51
C GLY A 149 2.28 -9.56 -12.22
N GLY A 150 2.27 -10.62 -11.42
CA GLY A 150 3.08 -10.70 -10.19
C GLY A 150 4.58 -10.75 -10.45
N GLU A 151 5.04 -11.46 -11.50
CA GLU A 151 6.45 -11.45 -11.89
C GLU A 151 6.89 -10.05 -12.36
N ALA A 152 6.06 -9.37 -13.16
CA ALA A 152 6.34 -8.02 -13.63
C ALA A 152 6.41 -7.01 -12.47
N GLN A 153 5.53 -7.14 -11.48
CA GLN A 153 5.53 -6.31 -10.29
C GLN A 153 6.77 -6.54 -9.44
N ARG A 154 7.17 -7.81 -9.19
CA ARG A 154 8.42 -8.13 -8.50
C ARG A 154 9.65 -7.62 -9.25
N ALA A 155 9.68 -7.71 -10.58
CA ALA A 155 10.78 -7.13 -11.38
C ALA A 155 10.84 -5.59 -11.26
N SER A 156 9.69 -4.91 -11.17
CA SER A 156 9.63 -3.47 -10.89
C SER A 156 10.15 -3.13 -9.49
N LEU A 157 9.84 -3.97 -8.50
CA LEU A 157 10.37 -3.83 -7.14
C LEU A 157 11.90 -4.03 -7.11
N ALA A 158 12.43 -5.06 -7.78
CA ALA A 158 13.87 -5.27 -7.92
C ALA A 158 14.57 -4.05 -8.55
N ARG A 159 13.97 -3.45 -9.58
CA ARG A 159 14.47 -2.20 -10.19
C ARG A 159 14.50 -1.02 -9.22
N ALA A 160 13.54 -0.93 -8.30
CA ALA A 160 13.53 0.10 -7.28
C ALA A 160 14.62 -0.16 -6.22
N LEU A 161 14.76 -1.39 -5.77
CA LEU A 161 15.65 -1.79 -4.68
C LEU A 161 17.12 -1.86 -5.07
N VAL A 162 17.47 -2.16 -6.34
CA VAL A 162 18.86 -2.22 -6.82
C VAL A 162 19.60 -0.89 -6.65
N ARG A 163 18.88 0.20 -6.43
CA ARG A 163 19.42 1.54 -6.17
C ARG A 163 19.76 1.80 -4.71
N GLU A 164 19.50 0.84 -3.83
CA GLU A 164 19.69 0.97 -2.38
C GLU A 164 19.09 2.29 -1.84
N PRO A 165 17.78 2.49 -2.01
CA PRO A 165 17.15 3.75 -1.65
C PRO A 165 17.09 3.94 -0.13
N ASP A 166 17.21 5.20 0.32
CA ASP A 166 16.91 5.60 1.70
C ASP A 166 15.38 5.79 1.88
N LEU A 167 14.65 6.06 0.76
CA LEU A 167 13.20 6.18 0.71
C LEU A 167 12.63 5.36 -0.45
N LEU A 168 11.77 4.41 -0.12
CA LEU A 168 11.03 3.59 -1.08
C LEU A 168 9.57 4.05 -1.13
N LEU A 169 9.12 4.47 -2.30
CA LEU A 169 7.76 4.92 -2.58
C LEU A 169 7.01 3.83 -3.36
N LEU A 170 5.89 3.37 -2.85
CA LEU A 170 5.08 2.29 -3.41
C LEU A 170 3.67 2.82 -3.72
N ASP A 171 3.27 2.86 -4.99
CA ASP A 171 1.95 3.34 -5.44
C ASP A 171 1.07 2.15 -5.80
N GLU A 172 0.17 1.75 -4.89
CA GLU A 172 -0.76 0.60 -5.04
C GLU A 172 -0.10 -0.68 -5.60
N PRO A 173 1.04 -1.14 -5.05
CA PRO A 173 1.89 -2.14 -5.68
C PRO A 173 1.24 -3.53 -5.78
N PHE A 174 0.15 -3.76 -5.03
CA PHE A 174 -0.51 -5.07 -4.96
C PHE A 174 -1.92 -5.08 -5.58
N GLY A 175 -2.43 -3.93 -6.02
CA GLY A 175 -3.82 -3.77 -6.48
C GLY A 175 -4.21 -4.64 -7.68
N ALA A 176 -3.27 -4.95 -8.57
CA ALA A 176 -3.50 -5.76 -9.77
C ALA A 176 -3.21 -7.27 -9.59
N LEU A 177 -2.90 -7.71 -8.35
CA LEU A 177 -2.53 -9.10 -8.07
C LEU A 177 -3.73 -9.91 -7.57
N ASP A 178 -3.77 -11.20 -7.96
CA ASP A 178 -4.67 -12.16 -7.33
C ASP A 178 -4.34 -12.35 -5.83
N ALA A 179 -5.27 -12.93 -5.07
CA ALA A 179 -5.17 -13.01 -3.61
C ALA A 179 -3.89 -13.71 -3.12
N LEU A 180 -3.51 -14.85 -3.71
CA LEU A 180 -2.33 -15.61 -3.27
C LEU A 180 -1.03 -14.88 -3.63
N THR A 181 -0.96 -14.34 -4.84
CA THR A 181 0.19 -13.55 -5.30
C THR A 181 0.35 -12.27 -4.48
N ARG A 182 -0.76 -11.63 -4.07
CA ARG A 182 -0.78 -10.45 -3.20
C ARG A 182 -0.16 -10.77 -1.85
N ILE A 183 -0.61 -11.82 -1.17
CA ILE A 183 -0.06 -12.23 0.14
C ILE A 183 1.46 -12.46 0.05
N LYS A 184 1.93 -13.19 -0.96
CA LYS A 184 3.36 -13.43 -1.17
C LYS A 184 4.14 -12.14 -1.44
N ALA A 185 3.56 -11.21 -2.21
CA ALA A 185 4.21 -9.94 -2.50
C ALA A 185 4.28 -9.02 -1.27
N GLN A 186 3.25 -9.01 -0.43
CA GLN A 186 3.23 -8.28 0.85
C GLN A 186 4.28 -8.82 1.81
N GLN A 187 4.38 -10.14 1.97
CA GLN A 187 5.43 -10.77 2.78
C GLN A 187 6.81 -10.43 2.27
N LEU A 188 7.04 -10.54 0.96
CA LEU A 188 8.32 -10.18 0.34
C LEU A 188 8.69 -8.71 0.61
N VAL A 189 7.76 -7.78 0.47
CA VAL A 189 8.01 -6.34 0.74
C VAL A 189 8.35 -6.12 2.21
N ALA A 190 7.64 -6.77 3.14
CA ALA A 190 7.92 -6.69 4.58
C ALA A 190 9.33 -7.22 4.91
N GLU A 191 9.72 -8.37 4.37
CA GLU A 191 11.05 -8.96 4.56
C GLU A 191 12.17 -8.08 3.98
N LEU A 192 11.96 -7.53 2.78
CA LEU A 192 12.92 -6.65 2.12
C LEU A 192 13.10 -5.34 2.89
N TRP A 193 12.01 -4.77 3.39
CA TRP A 193 12.06 -3.59 4.23
C TRP A 193 12.83 -3.83 5.53
N GLN A 194 12.53 -4.92 6.25
CA GLN A 194 13.23 -5.27 7.49
C GLN A 194 14.73 -5.46 7.29
N ARG A 195 15.14 -6.08 6.16
CA ARG A 195 16.55 -6.28 5.83
C ARG A 195 17.28 -5.01 5.43
N ARG A 196 16.57 -4.08 4.77
CA ARG A 196 17.18 -2.88 4.19
C ARG A 196 17.15 -1.67 5.10
N GLY A 197 16.18 -1.58 6.01
CA GLY A 197 16.04 -0.48 6.96
C GLY A 197 15.76 0.89 6.32
N CYS A 198 15.30 0.94 5.06
CA CYS A 198 14.92 2.19 4.41
C CYS A 198 13.55 2.67 4.90
N ALA A 199 13.29 3.99 4.83
CA ALA A 199 11.94 4.49 5.01
C ALA A 199 11.05 4.03 3.84
N VAL A 200 9.80 3.63 4.14
CA VAL A 200 8.81 3.23 3.13
C VAL A 200 7.57 4.09 3.26
N LEU A 201 7.08 4.62 2.14
CA LEU A 201 5.73 5.15 2.02
C LEU A 201 4.95 4.29 1.01
N LEU A 202 3.99 3.54 1.51
CA LEU A 202 3.06 2.75 0.71
C LEU A 202 1.73 3.51 0.58
N VAL A 203 1.30 3.74 -0.64
CA VAL A 203 -0.04 4.25 -0.96
C VAL A 203 -0.94 3.09 -1.31
N THR A 204 -2.07 2.98 -0.62
CA THR A 204 -3.09 1.95 -0.88
C THR A 204 -4.48 2.44 -0.49
N HIS A 205 -5.50 1.72 -0.88
CA HIS A 205 -6.89 1.88 -0.41
C HIS A 205 -7.34 0.70 0.46
N ASP A 206 -6.48 -0.30 0.67
CA ASP A 206 -6.77 -1.52 1.43
C ASP A 206 -6.30 -1.34 2.89
N VAL A 207 -7.27 -1.37 3.82
CA VAL A 207 -7.03 -1.19 5.25
C VAL A 207 -6.31 -2.39 5.86
N ASP A 208 -6.63 -3.61 5.39
CA ASP A 208 -6.01 -4.83 5.92
C ASP A 208 -4.52 -4.88 5.52
N GLU A 209 -4.20 -4.46 4.28
CA GLU A 209 -2.83 -4.28 3.82
C GLU A 209 -2.07 -3.26 4.67
N ALA A 210 -2.68 -2.11 4.95
CA ALA A 210 -2.09 -1.08 5.79
C ALA A 210 -1.76 -1.62 7.19
N LEU A 211 -2.71 -2.31 7.81
CA LEU A 211 -2.53 -2.88 9.14
C LEU A 211 -1.52 -4.02 9.19
N LEU A 212 -1.39 -4.81 8.13
CA LEU A 212 -0.40 -5.89 8.07
C LEU A 212 1.04 -5.38 7.96
N LEU A 213 1.26 -4.28 7.23
CA LEU A 213 2.60 -3.82 6.87
C LEU A 213 3.10 -2.63 7.70
N ALA A 214 2.25 -1.67 8.02
CA ALA A 214 2.67 -0.36 8.54
C ALA A 214 3.12 -0.37 10.00
N ASP A 215 4.09 0.49 10.34
CA ASP A 215 4.31 0.96 11.73
C ASP A 215 3.40 2.15 12.04
N ARG A 216 3.01 2.90 11.00
CA ARG A 216 2.16 4.08 11.10
C ARG A 216 1.24 4.20 9.91
N VAL A 217 -0.02 4.51 10.16
CA VAL A 217 -1.04 4.71 9.13
C VAL A 217 -1.51 6.16 9.12
N LEU A 218 -1.51 6.74 7.93
CA LEU A 218 -2.04 8.06 7.65
C LEU A 218 -3.30 7.93 6.81
N VAL A 219 -4.31 8.73 7.08
CA VAL A 219 -5.50 8.83 6.22
C VAL A 219 -5.54 10.20 5.57
N MET A 220 -5.54 10.21 4.23
CA MET A 220 -5.63 11.45 3.45
C MET A 220 -7.06 11.69 3.02
N ARG A 221 -7.55 12.91 3.26
CA ARG A 221 -8.87 13.39 2.85
C ARG A 221 -8.73 14.84 2.35
N ASP A 222 -9.34 15.13 1.20
CA ASP A 222 -9.40 16.47 0.62
C ASP A 222 -8.04 17.20 0.57
N GLY A 223 -7.01 16.48 0.17
CA GLY A 223 -5.67 17.02 0.00
C GLY A 223 -4.86 17.21 1.28
N ARG A 224 -5.37 16.78 2.45
CA ARG A 224 -4.74 16.94 3.78
C ARG A 224 -4.61 15.60 4.49
N ILE A 225 -3.70 15.50 5.46
CA ILE A 225 -3.67 14.36 6.40
C ILE A 225 -4.76 14.59 7.45
N ALA A 226 -5.83 13.80 7.37
CA ALA A 226 -6.98 13.90 8.27
C ALA A 226 -6.82 13.06 9.53
N TYR A 227 -6.06 11.98 9.45
CA TYR A 227 -5.83 11.08 10.59
C TYR A 227 -4.43 10.47 10.52
N ASP A 228 -3.83 10.25 11.68
CA ASP A 228 -2.48 9.78 11.85
C ASP A 228 -2.41 8.89 13.10
N THR A 229 -2.02 7.64 12.94
CA THR A 229 -2.01 6.68 14.06
C THR A 229 -0.86 5.68 13.95
N PRO A 230 -0.16 5.38 15.05
CA PRO A 230 0.75 4.23 15.09
C PRO A 230 -0.03 2.92 15.06
N VAL A 231 0.57 1.88 14.48
CA VAL A 231 0.05 0.51 14.51
C VAL A 231 0.79 -0.26 15.61
N ALA A 232 0.30 -0.14 16.83
CA ALA A 232 0.88 -0.79 18.03
C ALA A 232 0.43 -2.27 18.11
N LEU A 233 0.69 -3.03 17.06
CA LEU A 233 0.42 -4.47 16.97
C LEU A 233 1.72 -5.21 16.70
N ASP A 234 2.00 -6.24 17.50
CA ASP A 234 3.20 -7.07 17.32
C ASP A 234 3.17 -7.83 15.99
N ARG A 235 4.34 -8.06 15.40
CA ARG A 235 4.50 -8.86 14.18
C ARG A 235 4.92 -10.29 14.53
N PRO A 236 4.40 -11.34 13.87
CA PRO A 236 3.44 -11.31 12.76
C PRO A 236 2.02 -10.94 13.21
N ARG A 237 1.31 -10.14 12.43
CA ARG A 237 -0.03 -9.66 12.75
C ARG A 237 -1.11 -10.62 12.26
N GLU A 238 -2.07 -10.91 13.13
CA GLU A 238 -3.21 -11.78 12.80
C GLU A 238 -4.45 -10.94 12.53
N VAL A 239 -5.01 -11.10 11.31
CA VAL A 239 -6.18 -10.34 10.82
C VAL A 239 -7.42 -10.50 11.72
N GLY A 240 -7.55 -11.64 12.42
CA GLY A 240 -8.67 -11.92 13.33
C GLY A 240 -8.46 -11.48 14.78
N SER A 241 -7.31 -10.92 15.15
CA SER A 241 -7.06 -10.50 16.53
C SER A 241 -7.93 -9.29 16.93
N PRO A 242 -8.34 -9.16 18.20
CA PRO A 242 -9.17 -8.04 18.66
C PRO A 242 -8.56 -6.68 18.35
N GLY A 243 -7.27 -6.49 18.63
CA GLY A 243 -6.58 -5.23 18.35
C GLY A 243 -6.53 -4.86 16.85
N PHE A 244 -6.38 -5.87 15.98
CA PHE A 244 -6.45 -5.66 14.53
C PHE A 244 -7.85 -5.23 14.10
N THR A 245 -8.88 -5.93 14.59
CA THR A 245 -10.29 -5.65 14.28
C THR A 245 -10.71 -4.26 14.74
N ASP A 246 -10.29 -3.84 15.94
CA ASP A 246 -10.60 -2.52 16.49
C ASP A 246 -9.94 -1.41 15.67
N LEU A 247 -8.65 -1.55 15.33
CA LEU A 247 -7.93 -0.56 14.55
C LEU A 247 -8.48 -0.49 13.11
N ARG A 248 -8.83 -1.65 12.52
CA ARG A 248 -9.51 -1.75 11.24
C ARG A 248 -10.82 -0.96 11.21
N SER A 249 -11.66 -1.14 12.23
CA SER A 249 -12.94 -0.45 12.35
C SER A 249 -12.76 1.06 12.45
N ARG A 250 -11.78 1.53 13.22
CA ARG A 250 -11.43 2.95 13.32
C ARG A 250 -11.00 3.53 11.97
N LEU A 251 -10.09 2.86 11.26
CA LEU A 251 -9.61 3.31 9.96
C LEU A 251 -10.72 3.35 8.90
N LEU A 252 -11.62 2.36 8.91
CA LEU A 252 -12.79 2.37 8.03
C LEU A 252 -13.73 3.55 8.31
N THR A 253 -13.94 3.90 9.59
CA THR A 253 -14.70 5.09 9.99
C THR A 253 -14.03 6.37 9.48
N GLU A 254 -12.71 6.50 9.64
CA GLU A 254 -11.95 7.64 9.14
C GLU A 254 -11.98 7.76 7.60
N LEU A 255 -12.08 6.64 6.90
CA LEU A 255 -12.29 6.61 5.45
C LEU A 255 -13.73 6.94 5.02
N GLY A 256 -14.66 7.13 5.99
CA GLY A 256 -16.06 7.45 5.72
C GLY A 256 -16.88 6.25 5.25
N VAL A 257 -16.49 5.03 5.67
CA VAL A 257 -17.30 3.82 5.48
C VAL A 257 -18.28 3.71 6.66
N GLU A 258 -19.49 4.24 6.49
CA GLU A 258 -20.53 4.16 7.51
C GLU A 258 -20.96 2.70 7.74
N GLY A 259 -20.98 2.27 9.01
CA GLY A 259 -21.45 0.93 9.41
C GLY A 259 -20.40 -0.01 9.98
N ALA A 260 -19.11 0.29 9.91
CA ALA A 260 -18.06 -0.58 10.43
C ALA A 260 -18.06 -0.76 11.97
N GLY A 261 -18.74 0.13 12.71
CA GLY A 261 -18.82 0.11 14.17
C GLY A 261 -20.04 -0.61 14.78
N ARG A 262 -21.00 -1.11 13.96
CA ARG A 262 -22.24 -1.72 14.48
C ARG A 262 -22.25 -3.25 14.51
N ALA A 263 -21.24 -3.94 14.03
CA ALA A 263 -21.22 -5.40 13.98
C ALA A 263 -20.79 -6.09 15.28
N THR A 264 -20.33 -5.39 16.31
CA THR A 264 -19.89 -5.95 17.60
C THR A 264 -20.94 -5.86 18.72
N GLY A 265 -22.15 -5.37 18.44
CA GLY A 265 -23.20 -5.15 19.45
C GLY A 265 -24.40 -6.12 19.45
N LEU A 266 -24.43 -7.16 18.59
CA LEU A 266 -25.62 -8.02 18.40
C LEU A 266 -25.38 -9.50 18.78
N SER A 267 -24.68 -9.80 19.88
CA SER A 267 -24.52 -11.18 20.38
C SER A 267 -24.69 -11.33 21.89
N ALA A 268 -25.42 -10.45 22.55
CA ALA A 268 -25.63 -10.58 24.02
C ALA A 268 -27.08 -10.36 24.52
N GLN A 269 -28.10 -10.46 23.66
CA GLN A 269 -29.49 -10.39 24.12
C GLN A 269 -30.41 -11.32 23.34
N SER A 270 -30.20 -12.65 23.41
CA SER A 270 -31.23 -13.65 23.10
C SER A 270 -30.92 -15.01 23.70
N ALA A 271 -30.57 -15.04 24.99
CA ALA A 271 -30.56 -16.27 25.77
C ALA A 271 -31.33 -16.05 27.08
N GLY A 272 -32.64 -16.01 26.99
CA GLY A 272 -33.49 -15.84 28.15
C GLY A 272 -34.94 -15.59 27.77
N HIS A 273 -35.63 -16.60 27.22
CA HIS A 273 -37.06 -16.80 27.32
C HIS A 273 -37.50 -17.96 26.40
N ALA A 274 -37.26 -19.19 26.84
CA ALA A 274 -37.95 -20.34 26.29
C ALA A 274 -37.99 -21.46 27.37
N GLN A 275 -38.81 -21.21 28.40
CA GLN A 275 -39.34 -22.29 29.22
C GLN A 275 -40.81 -21.95 29.53
N ALA A 276 -41.67 -22.92 29.30
CA ALA A 276 -43.07 -23.06 29.65
C ALA A 276 -44.05 -22.85 28.48
N ARG A 277 -44.42 -23.95 27.85
CA ARG A 277 -45.80 -24.44 27.81
C ARG A 277 -45.86 -25.79 27.10
N THR A 278 -45.91 -26.83 27.87
CA THR A 278 -46.43 -28.16 27.52
C THR A 278 -47.94 -28.16 27.47
N GLU A 279 -48.43 -29.16 26.73
CA GLU A 279 -49.79 -29.76 26.77
C GLU A 279 -50.80 -29.30 25.73
N SER A 280 -51.16 -30.19 24.90
CA SER A 280 -52.33 -31.05 24.76
C SER A 280 -52.79 -31.29 23.34
N ALA A 281 -52.84 -32.58 23.01
CA ALA A 281 -53.90 -33.31 22.26
C ALA A 281 -54.19 -32.86 20.79
N GLU A 282 -54.31 -33.67 19.81
CA GLU A 282 -54.96 -34.96 19.59
C GLU A 282 -54.82 -35.33 18.11
N SER A 283 -54.48 -36.54 17.80
CA SER A 283 -54.73 -37.17 16.45
C SER A 283 -56.18 -37.68 16.47
N PRO A 284 -56.82 -38.14 15.36
CA PRO A 284 -56.30 -39.01 14.31
C PRO A 284 -56.90 -38.85 12.89
N ASP A 285 -56.36 -39.57 11.99
CA ASP A 285 -57.00 -40.56 11.08
C ASP A 285 -56.89 -40.34 9.58
N ALA A 286 -56.57 -41.49 8.93
CA ALA A 286 -56.88 -42.01 7.62
C ALA A 286 -56.06 -41.68 6.38
N SER A 287 -55.22 -42.65 6.10
CA SER A 287 -54.84 -43.16 4.70
C SER A 287 -56.07 -43.71 3.94
N PRO A 288 -56.05 -44.16 2.66
CA PRO A 288 -54.97 -44.35 1.70
C PRO A 288 -55.35 -44.08 0.21
N ALA A 289 -54.46 -44.24 -0.71
CA ALA A 289 -54.54 -45.00 -1.97
C ALA A 289 -53.75 -44.41 -3.16
N ARG A 290 -52.94 -45.26 -3.67
CA ARG A 290 -52.25 -45.30 -5.00
C ARG A 290 -53.28 -45.48 -6.15
N PRO A 291 -52.91 -45.62 -7.48
CA PRO A 291 -51.59 -45.83 -8.11
C PRO A 291 -51.39 -45.14 -9.50
N HIS A 292 -50.19 -45.38 -10.05
CA HIS A 292 -49.67 -45.27 -11.42
C HIS A 292 -50.59 -45.66 -12.59
N PRO A 293 -50.27 -45.55 -13.92
CA PRO A 293 -48.98 -45.52 -14.58
C PRO A 293 -48.87 -44.79 -15.98
N HIS A 294 -47.61 -44.80 -16.52
CA HIS A 294 -47.17 -45.09 -17.91
C HIS A 294 -47.14 -44.06 -19.04
N HIS A 295 -46.06 -44.18 -19.74
CA HIS A 295 -45.69 -43.99 -21.17
C HIS A 295 -45.28 -42.54 -21.53
N GLY A 296 -44.25 -42.33 -22.29
CA GLY A 296 -43.40 -43.16 -23.14
C GLY A 296 -42.41 -42.24 -23.86
N ASP A 297 -41.25 -42.76 -24.12
CA ASP A 297 -40.26 -42.37 -25.12
C ASP A 297 -40.82 -42.56 -26.53
N PRO A 298 -40.18 -42.22 -27.62
CA PRO A 298 -38.88 -41.58 -27.92
C PRO A 298 -38.93 -40.60 -29.12
N SER A 299 -37.93 -39.79 -29.28
CA SER A 299 -37.20 -39.67 -30.57
C SER A 299 -35.98 -38.78 -30.38
#